data_5c748a7276950867c5013f8fe234b4a9
#
_entry.id   5c748a7276950867c5013f8fe234b4a9
#
_cell.length_a   1.000
_cell.length_b   1.000
_cell.length_c   1.000
_cell.angle_alpha   90.00
_cell.angle_beta   90.00
_cell.angle_gamma   90.00
#
_symmetry.space_group_name_H-M   'P 1'
#
loop_
_entity.id
_entity.type
_entity.pdbx_description
1 polymer ?
#
loop_
_entity_poly.entity_id
_entity_poly.type
_entity_poly.pdbx_seq_one_letter_code
_entity_poly.pdbx_strand_id
1 'polypeptide(L)'
;YARMITGREYFGRRQGKVRACFDFQDFDWTGENWKKIPARDMILYQCHVRGFTKHKSSNVKNPGTFSGMEEKLSYLKDLGVNTLLLMPAYDFNECMHDENGVDLKKVNYWGYTEDAFYFAPKAGYAAKKGEQAKEFQKLIKAVHSQGMNVVMDFYFKDVSPEFMLTCMRYYALRFHIDGFRFNQECVSVEWLRQDPVLSHLKLFGYHWDECGYEAGQEMFCEMNDRFLVTARRFLKSDEGQVEDF
;
A
#
# COMPACT_ATOMS: atom_id res chain seq x y z
N TYR A 1 4.97 -19.53 -5.95
CA TYR A 1 4.05 -20.30 -5.08
C TYR A 1 3.63 -19.39 -3.94
N ALA A 2 2.56 -18.61 -4.14
CA ALA A 2 2.07 -17.73 -3.12
C ALA A 2 1.35 -18.53 -2.04
N ARG A 3 1.98 -18.71 -0.90
CA ARG A 3 1.30 -19.15 0.30
C ARG A 3 0.62 -17.93 0.90
N MET A 4 -0.66 -17.81 0.73
CA MET A 4 -1.44 -16.84 1.47
C MET A 4 -1.62 -17.35 2.90
N ILE A 5 -1.08 -16.63 3.85
CA ILE A 5 -1.39 -16.87 5.25
C ILE A 5 -2.72 -16.17 5.51
N THR A 6 -3.80 -16.93 5.68
CA THR A 6 -5.07 -16.34 6.10
C THR A 6 -4.84 -15.72 7.48
N GLY A 7 -4.95 -14.40 7.52
CA GLY A 7 -4.63 -13.63 8.70
C GLY A 7 -5.35 -14.13 9.94
N ARG A 8 -4.71 -13.93 11.06
CA ARG A 8 -5.34 -14.10 12.37
C ARG A 8 -6.60 -13.24 12.40
N GLU A 9 -7.69 -13.78 12.93
CA GLU A 9 -8.85 -12.97 13.24
C GLU A 9 -8.52 -12.03 14.39
N TYR A 10 -8.16 -10.81 14.08
CA TYR A 10 -7.90 -9.79 15.09
C TYR A 10 -9.19 -9.06 15.47
N PHE A 11 -10.05 -9.75 16.16
CA PHE A 11 -10.99 -9.12 17.06
C PHE A 11 -10.79 -9.70 18.46
N GLY A 12 -9.87 -9.08 19.23
CA GLY A 12 -9.67 -9.35 20.65
C GLY A 12 -8.83 -10.58 20.96
N ARG A 13 -7.73 -10.36 21.64
CA ARG A 13 -7.01 -11.20 22.63
C ARG A 13 -6.87 -12.72 22.43
N ARG A 14 -7.07 -13.30 21.26
CA ARG A 14 -6.78 -14.71 21.03
C ARG A 14 -5.58 -14.84 20.10
N GLN A 15 -4.47 -15.30 20.63
CA GLN A 15 -3.36 -15.87 19.86
C GLN A 15 -3.87 -17.11 19.11
N GLY A 16 -4.49 -16.89 17.96
CA GLY A 16 -4.90 -17.98 17.07
C GLY A 16 -3.67 -18.59 16.39
N LYS A 17 -3.71 -19.90 16.13
CA LYS A 17 -2.70 -20.54 15.30
C LYS A 17 -2.72 -19.90 13.91
N VAL A 18 -1.57 -19.42 13.45
CA VAL A 18 -1.39 -18.95 12.06
C VAL A 18 -1.54 -20.14 11.14
N ARG A 19 -2.37 -20.01 10.10
CA ARG A 19 -2.58 -21.03 9.09
C ARG A 19 -2.24 -20.47 7.72
N ALA A 20 -1.41 -21.17 6.97
CA ALA A 20 -1.23 -20.92 5.55
C ALA A 20 -2.41 -21.54 4.79
N CYS A 21 -2.93 -20.81 3.81
CA CYS A 21 -3.97 -21.29 2.91
C CYS A 21 -3.44 -21.26 1.48
N PHE A 22 -3.72 -22.31 0.72
CA PHE A 22 -3.53 -22.27 -0.72
C PHE A 22 -4.78 -21.63 -1.34
N ASP A 23 -4.57 -20.54 -2.04
CA ASP A 23 -5.61 -19.91 -2.84
C ASP A 23 -5.36 -20.24 -4.32
N PHE A 24 -6.21 -21.09 -4.87
CA PHE A 24 -6.19 -21.50 -6.28
C PHE A 24 -7.24 -20.76 -7.14
N GLN A 25 -7.97 -19.81 -6.53
CA GLN A 25 -9.01 -19.09 -7.26
C GLN A 25 -8.37 -18.04 -8.16
N ASP A 26 -8.62 -18.17 -9.44
CA ASP A 26 -8.33 -17.11 -10.39
C ASP A 26 -9.37 -16.00 -10.26
N PHE A 27 -8.89 -14.76 -10.35
CA PHE A 27 -9.76 -13.60 -10.39
C PHE A 27 -9.97 -13.18 -11.86
N ASP A 28 -11.20 -12.90 -12.19
CA ASP A 28 -11.54 -12.44 -13.54
C ASP A 28 -11.21 -10.94 -13.72
N TRP A 29 -10.11 -10.66 -14.41
CA TRP A 29 -9.66 -9.34 -14.80
C TRP A 29 -10.24 -8.85 -16.14
N THR A 30 -11.11 -9.61 -16.79
CA THR A 30 -11.73 -9.22 -18.06
C THR A 30 -12.44 -7.87 -17.94
N GLY A 31 -12.18 -6.99 -18.91
CA GLY A 31 -12.73 -5.63 -18.92
C GLY A 31 -12.04 -4.64 -17.99
N GLU A 32 -10.90 -4.99 -17.39
CA GLU A 32 -10.05 -4.05 -16.66
C GLU A 32 -9.53 -2.96 -17.62
N ASN A 33 -9.70 -1.70 -17.24
CA ASN A 33 -9.20 -0.55 -17.98
C ASN A 33 -7.91 -0.02 -17.32
N TRP A 34 -6.88 -0.83 -17.37
CA TRP A 34 -5.61 -0.52 -16.72
C TRP A 34 -4.78 0.45 -17.55
N LYS A 35 -4.66 1.68 -17.09
CA LYS A 35 -3.85 2.74 -17.71
C LYS A 35 -2.67 3.10 -16.82
N LYS A 36 -1.48 3.14 -17.40
CA LYS A 36 -0.30 3.64 -16.70
C LYS A 36 -0.32 5.17 -16.70
N ILE A 37 -0.25 5.77 -15.52
CA ILE A 37 -0.16 7.22 -15.33
C ILE A 37 1.34 7.58 -15.22
N PRO A 38 1.87 8.50 -16.06
CA PRO A 38 3.25 8.97 -15.92
C PRO A 38 3.49 9.59 -14.53
N ALA A 39 4.69 9.42 -13.98
CA ALA A 39 5.01 9.91 -12.63
C ALA A 39 4.70 11.41 -12.45
N ARG A 40 5.02 12.23 -13.47
CA ARG A 40 4.77 13.69 -13.46
C ARG A 40 3.29 14.08 -13.41
N ASP A 41 2.38 13.17 -13.81
CA ASP A 41 0.94 13.43 -13.88
C ASP A 41 0.20 12.80 -12.67
N MET A 42 0.93 12.15 -11.74
CA MET A 42 0.35 11.48 -10.60
C MET A 42 -0.06 12.49 -9.52
N ILE A 43 -1.32 12.40 -9.11
CA ILE A 43 -1.88 13.10 -7.95
C ILE A 43 -2.22 12.04 -6.92
N LEU A 44 -1.30 11.85 -5.95
CA LEU A 44 -1.39 10.78 -4.95
C LEU A 44 -2.26 11.20 -3.78
N TYR A 45 -3.13 10.29 -3.37
CA TYR A 45 -3.86 10.39 -2.11
C TYR A 45 -3.49 9.21 -1.21
N GLN A 46 -2.73 9.49 -0.16
CA GLN A 46 -2.39 8.47 0.83
C GLN A 46 -3.55 8.23 1.77
N CYS A 47 -3.97 7.00 1.89
CA CYS A 47 -5.08 6.62 2.76
C CYS A 47 -4.89 5.25 3.42
N HIS A 48 -5.44 5.14 4.61
CA HIS A 48 -5.53 3.91 5.36
C HIS A 48 -6.89 3.26 5.09
N VAL A 49 -6.92 2.00 4.63
CA VAL A 49 -8.15 1.33 4.20
C VAL A 49 -9.27 1.42 5.24
N ARG A 50 -8.97 1.07 6.50
CA ARG A 50 -9.96 1.17 7.59
C ARG A 50 -10.30 2.63 7.93
N GLY A 51 -9.29 3.48 8.06
CA GLY A 51 -9.48 4.87 8.50
C GLY A 51 -10.32 5.70 7.55
N PHE A 52 -10.16 5.47 6.26
CA PHE A 52 -10.81 6.27 5.22
C PHE A 52 -12.33 6.23 5.27
N THR A 53 -12.91 5.07 5.61
CA THR A 53 -14.37 4.91 5.61
C THR A 53 -14.98 4.53 6.95
N LYS A 54 -14.19 4.42 8.04
CA LYS A 54 -14.69 3.94 9.33
C LYS A 54 -15.66 4.87 10.01
N HIS A 55 -15.52 6.18 9.84
CA HIS A 55 -16.41 7.15 10.46
C HIS A 55 -17.80 7.14 9.81
N LYS A 56 -18.84 7.41 10.59
CA LYS A 56 -20.24 7.39 10.15
C LYS A 56 -20.52 8.34 8.95
N SER A 57 -19.78 9.47 8.87
CA SER A 57 -19.91 10.42 7.77
C SER A 57 -19.54 9.86 6.39
N SER A 58 -18.83 8.72 6.35
CA SER A 58 -18.50 8.06 5.09
C SER A 58 -19.76 7.53 4.37
N ASN A 59 -20.79 7.19 5.13
CA ASN A 59 -22.07 6.69 4.61
C ASN A 59 -21.93 5.52 3.62
N VAL A 60 -21.03 4.57 3.93
CA VAL A 60 -20.80 3.35 3.16
C VAL A 60 -21.40 2.13 3.86
N LYS A 61 -21.71 1.08 3.10
CA LYS A 61 -22.33 -0.14 3.63
C LYS A 61 -21.39 -0.92 4.57
N ASN A 62 -20.12 -1.01 4.19
CA ASN A 62 -19.10 -1.78 4.92
C ASN A 62 -17.95 -0.86 5.38
N PRO A 63 -18.14 -0.07 6.46
CA PRO A 63 -17.14 0.90 6.89
C PRO A 63 -15.81 0.25 7.30
N GLY A 64 -14.70 0.79 6.79
CA GLY A 64 -13.35 0.35 7.14
C GLY A 64 -12.88 -0.90 6.40
N THR A 65 -13.48 -1.22 5.26
CA THR A 65 -13.15 -2.38 4.44
C THR A 65 -12.77 -2.00 3.01
N PHE A 66 -12.22 -2.96 2.25
CA PHE A 66 -11.94 -2.79 0.81
C PHE A 66 -13.19 -2.43 0.03
N SER A 67 -14.32 -3.11 0.29
CA SER A 67 -15.58 -2.80 -0.37
C SER A 67 -16.16 -1.43 0.03
N GLY A 68 -15.97 -1.00 1.28
CA GLY A 68 -16.34 0.35 1.70
C GLY A 68 -15.50 1.42 1.03
N MET A 69 -14.23 1.15 0.77
CA MET A 69 -13.35 2.05 0.02
C MET A 69 -13.76 2.14 -1.45
N GLU A 70 -14.16 1.04 -2.07
CA GLU A 70 -14.68 0.99 -3.43
C GLU A 70 -15.86 1.95 -3.63
N GLU A 71 -16.77 2.04 -2.66
CA GLU A 71 -17.93 2.96 -2.70
C GLU A 71 -17.53 4.46 -2.72
N LYS A 72 -16.26 4.79 -2.42
CA LYS A 72 -15.74 6.18 -2.37
C LYS A 72 -14.83 6.55 -3.55
N LEU A 73 -14.67 5.69 -4.53
CA LEU A 73 -13.76 5.96 -5.65
C LEU A 73 -14.23 7.16 -6.50
N SER A 74 -15.53 7.33 -6.71
CA SER A 74 -16.05 8.51 -7.42
C SER A 74 -15.71 9.80 -6.69
N TYR A 75 -15.86 9.84 -5.37
CA TYR A 75 -15.47 10.99 -4.56
C TYR A 75 -13.98 11.34 -4.72
N LEU A 76 -13.10 10.34 -4.70
CA LEU A 76 -11.66 10.56 -4.90
C LEU A 76 -11.36 11.08 -6.30
N LYS A 77 -12.03 10.55 -7.30
CA LYS A 77 -11.90 11.01 -8.68
C LYS A 77 -12.38 12.46 -8.85
N ASP A 78 -13.52 12.82 -8.25
CA ASP A 78 -14.06 14.18 -8.28
C ASP A 78 -13.14 15.17 -7.56
N LEU A 79 -12.38 14.71 -6.57
CA LEU A 79 -11.33 15.48 -5.89
C LEU A 79 -10.08 15.70 -6.77
N GLY A 80 -10.01 15.05 -7.94
CA GLY A 80 -8.86 15.13 -8.84
C GLY A 80 -7.76 14.10 -8.57
N VAL A 81 -7.96 13.18 -7.61
CA VAL A 81 -7.02 12.09 -7.33
C VAL A 81 -7.01 11.11 -8.48
N ASN A 82 -5.81 10.73 -8.93
CA ASN A 82 -5.63 9.70 -9.95
C ASN A 82 -4.78 8.52 -9.50
N THR A 83 -4.19 8.59 -8.31
CA THR A 83 -3.37 7.52 -7.75
C THR A 83 -3.63 7.37 -6.26
N LEU A 84 -4.00 6.16 -5.84
CA LEU A 84 -4.14 5.83 -4.42
C LEU A 84 -2.82 5.30 -3.88
N LEU A 85 -2.30 5.88 -2.81
CA LEU A 85 -1.23 5.31 -2.01
C LEU A 85 -1.85 4.62 -0.79
N LEU A 86 -2.03 3.32 -0.87
CA LEU A 86 -2.60 2.53 0.21
C LEU A 86 -1.54 2.26 1.28
N MET A 87 -1.78 2.73 2.50
CA MET A 87 -1.01 2.31 3.67
C MET A 87 -1.10 0.79 3.82
N PRO A 88 -0.25 0.14 4.64
CA PRO A 88 -0.14 -1.32 4.68
C PRO A 88 -1.49 -2.04 4.59
N ALA A 89 -1.71 -2.69 3.44
CA ALA A 89 -2.91 -3.47 3.15
C ALA A 89 -2.66 -4.99 3.20
N TYR A 90 -1.41 -5.40 3.48
CA TYR A 90 -1.06 -6.78 3.86
C TYR A 90 -1.44 -7.05 5.32
N ASP A 91 -1.48 -8.30 5.71
CA ASP A 91 -1.85 -8.67 7.09
C ASP A 91 -0.70 -8.44 8.07
N PHE A 92 -1.02 -7.90 9.22
CA PHE A 92 -0.08 -7.59 10.30
C PHE A 92 -0.76 -7.73 11.66
N ASN A 93 0.04 -7.93 12.71
CA ASN A 93 -0.46 -7.98 14.07
C ASN A 93 -0.86 -6.59 14.57
N GLU A 94 -2.13 -6.43 14.92
CA GLU A 94 -2.65 -5.17 15.49
C GLU A 94 -2.37 -5.05 17.00
N CYS A 95 -2.06 -6.15 17.68
CA CYS A 95 -1.72 -6.13 19.10
C CYS A 95 -0.23 -5.91 19.26
N MET A 96 0.16 -4.86 19.97
CA MET A 96 1.56 -4.59 20.29
C MET A 96 1.96 -5.36 21.55
N HIS A 97 3.11 -6.03 21.47
CA HIS A 97 3.74 -6.74 22.59
C HIS A 97 5.10 -6.13 22.89
N ASP A 98 5.55 -6.24 24.14
CA ASP A 98 6.94 -5.91 24.49
C ASP A 98 7.90 -7.03 24.06
N GLU A 99 9.19 -6.83 24.31
CA GLU A 99 10.27 -7.81 24.02
C GLU A 99 10.09 -9.17 24.72
N ASN A 100 9.30 -9.22 25.80
CA ASN A 100 8.98 -10.42 26.55
C ASN A 100 7.63 -11.06 26.11
N GLY A 101 6.97 -10.50 25.07
CA GLY A 101 5.69 -10.96 24.56
C GLY A 101 4.48 -10.57 25.40
N VAL A 102 4.63 -9.60 26.31
CA VAL A 102 3.52 -9.09 27.13
C VAL A 102 2.70 -8.08 26.32
N ASP A 103 1.37 -8.27 26.28
CA ASP A 103 0.43 -7.36 25.63
C ASP A 103 0.49 -5.95 26.24
N LEU A 104 0.96 -4.99 25.46
CA LEU A 104 1.05 -3.59 25.86
C LEU A 104 -0.29 -2.87 25.92
N LYS A 105 -1.40 -3.55 25.58
CA LYS A 105 -2.74 -2.97 25.44
C LYS A 105 -2.80 -1.79 24.48
N LYS A 106 -1.82 -1.71 23.55
CA LYS A 106 -1.75 -0.72 22.48
C LYS A 106 -2.08 -1.39 21.15
N VAL A 107 -2.70 -0.64 20.25
CA VAL A 107 -3.05 -1.11 18.92
C VAL A 107 -2.08 -0.54 17.90
N ASN A 108 -1.45 -1.40 17.11
CA ASN A 108 -0.77 -1.00 15.90
C ASN A 108 -1.80 -0.77 14.81
N TYR A 109 -2.20 0.47 14.66
CA TYR A 109 -3.24 0.85 13.68
C TYR A 109 -2.69 0.93 12.26
N TRP A 110 -1.46 1.41 12.10
CA TRP A 110 -0.90 1.80 10.81
C TRP A 110 -0.27 0.66 10.01
N GLY A 111 0.08 -0.45 10.67
CA GLY A 111 0.68 -1.62 10.01
C GLY A 111 2.20 -1.57 9.83
N TYR A 112 2.88 -0.55 10.35
CA TYR A 112 4.33 -0.48 10.34
C TYR A 112 4.91 -1.30 11.50
N THR A 113 5.05 -2.60 11.27
CA THR A 113 5.51 -3.58 12.27
C THR A 113 6.29 -4.71 11.62
N GLU A 114 7.17 -5.33 12.40
CA GLU A 114 7.89 -6.56 12.01
C GLU A 114 6.99 -7.81 12.05
N ASP A 115 5.93 -7.82 12.88
CA ASP A 115 4.97 -8.94 12.95
C ASP A 115 3.92 -8.82 11.83
N ALA A 116 4.36 -9.09 10.61
CA ALA A 116 3.57 -8.95 9.40
C ALA A 116 3.59 -10.22 8.53
N PHE A 117 2.50 -10.42 7.79
CA PHE A 117 2.31 -11.50 6.83
C PHE A 117 2.22 -10.91 5.42
N TYR A 118 3.37 -10.50 4.89
CA TYR A 118 3.50 -9.68 3.70
C TYR A 118 2.78 -10.19 2.46
N PHE A 119 2.61 -11.52 2.29
CA PHE A 119 1.93 -12.10 1.12
C PHE A 119 0.40 -12.22 1.25
N ALA A 120 -0.16 -11.84 2.38
CA ALA A 120 -1.60 -11.93 2.62
C ALA A 120 -2.24 -10.55 2.67
N PRO A 121 -3.26 -10.23 1.86
CA PRO A 121 -4.10 -9.06 2.10
C PRO A 121 -4.74 -9.14 3.49
N LYS A 122 -4.87 -7.97 4.13
CA LYS A 122 -5.32 -7.91 5.52
C LYS A 122 -6.75 -8.42 5.70
N ALA A 123 -6.88 -9.51 6.47
CA ALA A 123 -8.17 -10.13 6.76
C ALA A 123 -9.16 -9.16 7.43
N GLY A 124 -8.67 -8.27 8.29
CA GLY A 124 -9.49 -7.25 8.97
C GLY A 124 -10.01 -6.13 8.08
N TYR A 125 -9.62 -6.08 6.80
CA TYR A 125 -10.15 -5.12 5.80
C TYR A 125 -11.17 -5.76 4.85
N ALA A 126 -11.47 -7.03 5.00
CA ALA A 126 -12.56 -7.66 4.27
C ALA A 126 -13.91 -7.43 4.96
N ALA A 127 -14.95 -7.17 4.18
CA ALA A 127 -16.32 -7.13 4.66
C ALA A 127 -16.83 -8.54 4.96
N LYS A 128 -16.38 -9.52 4.17
CA LYS A 128 -16.71 -10.93 4.37
C LYS A 128 -15.46 -11.72 4.73
N LYS A 129 -15.55 -12.42 5.85
CA LYS A 129 -14.47 -13.27 6.36
C LYS A 129 -13.99 -14.27 5.32
N GLY A 130 -12.67 -14.33 5.12
CA GLY A 130 -12.01 -15.23 4.16
C GLY A 130 -11.98 -14.73 2.72
N GLU A 131 -12.64 -13.62 2.39
CA GLU A 131 -12.71 -13.06 1.03
C GLU A 131 -11.72 -11.89 0.81
N GLN A 132 -10.76 -11.67 1.71
CA GLN A 132 -9.88 -10.51 1.69
C GLN A 132 -9.10 -10.35 0.36
N ALA A 133 -8.61 -11.44 -0.22
CA ALA A 133 -7.91 -11.39 -1.48
C ALA A 133 -8.84 -10.97 -2.63
N LYS A 134 -10.02 -11.57 -2.69
CA LYS A 134 -11.01 -11.29 -3.71
C LYS A 134 -11.58 -9.88 -3.59
N GLU A 135 -11.84 -9.40 -2.37
CA GLU A 135 -12.30 -8.03 -2.15
C GLU A 135 -11.20 -7.02 -2.51
N PHE A 136 -9.94 -7.32 -2.20
CA PHE A 136 -8.83 -6.47 -2.60
C PHE A 136 -8.67 -6.42 -4.13
N GLN A 137 -8.74 -7.56 -4.83
CA GLN A 137 -8.72 -7.61 -6.29
C GLN A 137 -9.88 -6.81 -6.90
N LYS A 138 -11.09 -6.89 -6.33
CA LYS A 138 -12.24 -6.09 -6.77
C LYS A 138 -11.99 -4.59 -6.61
N LEU A 139 -11.45 -4.17 -5.47
CA LEU A 139 -11.09 -2.77 -5.25
C LEU A 139 -10.09 -2.29 -6.32
N ILE A 140 -9.01 -3.04 -6.58
CA ILE A 140 -8.01 -2.65 -7.58
C ILE A 140 -8.65 -2.54 -8.97
N LYS A 141 -9.42 -3.54 -9.38
CA LYS A 141 -10.15 -3.52 -10.65
C LYS A 141 -11.08 -2.30 -10.76
N ALA A 142 -11.79 -1.95 -9.68
CA ALA A 142 -12.65 -0.78 -9.64
C ALA A 142 -11.86 0.53 -9.74
N VAL A 143 -10.69 0.64 -9.09
CA VAL A 143 -9.78 1.79 -9.20
C VAL A 143 -9.32 1.97 -10.65
N HIS A 144 -8.86 0.90 -11.30
CA HIS A 144 -8.45 0.94 -12.71
C HIS A 144 -9.61 1.32 -13.65
N SER A 145 -10.84 0.85 -13.36
CA SER A 145 -12.04 1.21 -14.11
C SER A 145 -12.38 2.71 -14.03
N GLN A 146 -11.94 3.39 -12.97
CA GLN A 146 -12.04 4.85 -12.85
C GLN A 146 -10.88 5.60 -13.55
N GLY A 147 -9.92 4.88 -14.14
CA GLY A 147 -8.71 5.44 -14.74
C GLY A 147 -7.69 5.91 -13.72
N MET A 148 -7.71 5.36 -12.52
CA MET A 148 -6.76 5.62 -11.43
C MET A 148 -5.76 4.47 -11.27
N ASN A 149 -4.63 4.73 -10.63
CA ASN A 149 -3.62 3.72 -10.26
C ASN A 149 -3.59 3.47 -8.75
N VAL A 150 -2.95 2.37 -8.36
CA VAL A 150 -2.75 1.99 -6.95
C VAL A 150 -1.27 1.76 -6.66
N VAL A 151 -0.76 2.47 -5.69
CA VAL A 151 0.54 2.25 -5.06
C VAL A 151 0.30 1.65 -3.69
N MET A 152 1.03 0.60 -3.34
CA MET A 152 0.91 -0.06 -2.04
C MET A 152 2.15 0.20 -1.20
N ASP A 153 1.91 0.55 0.06
CA ASP A 153 2.98 0.82 1.02
C ASP A 153 3.40 -0.44 1.75
N PHE A 154 4.69 -0.72 1.75
CA PHE A 154 5.32 -1.81 2.48
C PHE A 154 6.35 -1.29 3.46
N TYR A 155 6.29 -1.79 4.68
CA TYR A 155 7.35 -1.66 5.66
C TYR A 155 7.97 -3.02 5.88
N PHE A 156 9.03 -3.31 5.11
CA PHE A 156 9.78 -4.55 5.25
C PHE A 156 10.76 -4.44 6.42
N LYS A 157 10.72 -5.41 7.31
CA LYS A 157 11.66 -5.49 8.42
C LYS A 157 12.16 -6.91 8.59
N ASP A 158 13.47 -7.04 8.80
CA ASP A 158 14.17 -8.32 9.05
C ASP A 158 13.89 -9.39 7.98
N VAL A 159 13.78 -8.96 6.71
CA VAL A 159 13.58 -9.81 5.54
C VAL A 159 14.69 -9.59 4.52
N SER A 160 15.00 -10.63 3.73
CA SER A 160 16.00 -10.51 2.68
C SER A 160 15.51 -9.69 1.48
N PRO A 161 16.43 -9.09 0.69
CA PRO A 161 16.08 -8.41 -0.55
C PRO A 161 15.28 -9.29 -1.52
N GLU A 162 15.63 -10.56 -1.66
CA GLU A 162 14.93 -11.51 -2.53
C GLU A 162 13.48 -11.73 -2.07
N PHE A 163 13.26 -11.76 -0.75
CA PHE A 163 11.90 -11.85 -0.20
C PHE A 163 11.09 -10.60 -0.56
N MET A 164 11.67 -9.40 -0.42
CA MET A 164 11.03 -8.14 -0.78
C MET A 164 10.63 -8.11 -2.26
N LEU A 165 11.58 -8.43 -3.15
CA LEU A 165 11.33 -8.48 -4.60
C LEU A 165 10.25 -9.52 -4.93
N THR A 166 10.29 -10.70 -4.32
CA THR A 166 9.31 -11.75 -4.54
C THR A 166 7.92 -11.32 -4.07
N CYS A 167 7.83 -10.64 -2.94
CA CYS A 167 6.59 -10.10 -2.41
C CYS A 167 5.99 -9.02 -3.35
N MET A 168 6.80 -8.06 -3.78
CA MET A 168 6.35 -7.00 -4.70
C MET A 168 5.90 -7.59 -6.05
N ARG A 169 6.66 -8.53 -6.65
CA ARG A 169 6.24 -9.24 -7.87
C ARG A 169 4.91 -9.96 -7.69
N TYR A 170 4.71 -10.60 -6.54
CA TYR A 170 3.46 -11.28 -6.23
C TYR A 170 2.26 -10.32 -6.26
N TYR A 171 2.38 -9.16 -5.62
CA TYR A 171 1.29 -8.17 -5.63
C TYR A 171 1.10 -7.54 -7.01
N ALA A 172 2.17 -7.26 -7.72
CA ALA A 172 2.10 -6.74 -9.09
C ALA A 172 1.36 -7.71 -10.05
N LEU A 173 1.70 -9.00 -9.99
CA LEU A 173 1.14 -9.99 -10.90
C LEU A 173 -0.24 -10.50 -10.50
N ARG A 174 -0.50 -10.61 -9.19
CA ARG A 174 -1.77 -11.17 -8.72
C ARG A 174 -2.85 -10.13 -8.46
N PHE A 175 -2.45 -8.93 -8.06
CA PHE A 175 -3.37 -7.85 -7.69
C PHE A 175 -3.27 -6.65 -8.62
N HIS A 176 -2.43 -6.69 -9.64
CA HIS A 176 -2.23 -5.61 -10.61
C HIS A 176 -1.89 -4.27 -9.96
N ILE A 177 -1.04 -4.30 -8.91
CA ILE A 177 -0.56 -3.08 -8.24
C ILE A 177 0.37 -2.31 -9.18
N ASP A 178 0.18 -1.00 -9.30
CA ASP A 178 0.90 -0.11 -10.23
C ASP A 178 2.23 0.40 -9.69
N GLY A 179 2.43 0.29 -8.39
CA GLY A 179 3.65 0.75 -7.77
C GLY A 179 3.75 0.41 -6.29
N PHE A 180 4.92 0.64 -5.74
CA PHE A 180 5.21 0.35 -4.33
C PHE A 180 5.94 1.50 -3.68
N ARG A 181 5.55 1.84 -2.44
CA ARG A 181 6.38 2.59 -1.51
C ARG A 181 6.97 1.62 -0.51
N PHE A 182 8.25 1.68 -0.26
CA PHE A 182 8.92 0.77 0.68
C PHE A 182 10.23 1.36 1.20
N ASN A 183 10.75 0.78 2.27
CA ASN A 183 12.07 1.09 2.80
C ASN A 183 13.15 0.44 1.93
N GLN A 184 13.75 1.23 1.02
CA GLN A 184 14.60 0.79 -0.08
C GLN A 184 16.04 0.40 0.32
N GLU A 185 16.47 0.70 1.51
CA GLU A 185 17.87 0.59 1.99
C GLU A 185 18.53 -0.78 1.76
N CYS A 186 17.72 -1.83 1.57
CA CYS A 186 18.19 -3.21 1.43
C CYS A 186 18.16 -3.72 -0.01
N VAL A 187 17.71 -2.94 -1.00
CA VAL A 187 17.52 -3.42 -2.38
C VAL A 187 18.34 -2.59 -3.36
N SER A 188 19.18 -3.26 -4.16
CA SER A 188 19.95 -2.61 -5.21
C SER A 188 19.04 -2.02 -6.29
N VAL A 189 19.28 -0.76 -6.66
CA VAL A 189 18.62 -0.07 -7.78
C VAL A 189 18.77 -0.87 -9.08
N GLU A 190 19.94 -1.47 -9.30
CA GLU A 190 20.22 -2.28 -10.49
C GLU A 190 19.32 -3.53 -10.56
N TRP A 191 19.06 -4.19 -9.42
CA TRP A 191 18.14 -5.32 -9.39
C TRP A 191 16.71 -4.92 -9.74
N LEU A 192 16.27 -3.74 -9.28
CA LEU A 192 14.95 -3.22 -9.61
C LEU A 192 14.82 -2.84 -11.09
N ARG A 193 15.87 -2.28 -11.69
CA ARG A 193 15.91 -1.93 -13.13
C ARG A 193 15.85 -3.14 -14.03
N GLN A 194 16.53 -4.22 -13.65
CA GLN A 194 16.61 -5.46 -14.42
C GLN A 194 15.44 -6.41 -14.17
N ASP A 195 14.61 -6.11 -13.17
CA ASP A 195 13.49 -6.95 -12.83
C ASP A 195 12.40 -6.90 -13.93
N PRO A 196 12.00 -8.05 -14.50
CA PRO A 196 11.06 -8.08 -15.62
C PRO A 196 9.65 -7.59 -15.27
N VAL A 197 9.31 -7.53 -13.97
CA VAL A 197 8.00 -7.07 -13.48
C VAL A 197 8.11 -5.68 -12.89
N LEU A 198 9.04 -5.48 -11.95
CA LEU A 198 9.13 -4.25 -11.16
C LEU A 198 9.67 -3.07 -11.97
N SER A 199 10.49 -3.29 -13.00
CA SER A 199 11.02 -2.23 -13.88
C SER A 199 9.92 -1.43 -14.61
N HIS A 200 8.71 -1.96 -14.66
CA HIS A 200 7.56 -1.32 -15.31
C HIS A 200 6.63 -0.60 -14.35
N LEU A 201 6.94 -0.58 -13.05
CA LEU A 201 6.12 -0.03 -11.99
C LEU A 201 6.70 1.29 -11.45
N LYS A 202 5.93 1.98 -10.62
CA LYS A 202 6.40 3.17 -9.90
C LYS A 202 6.89 2.76 -8.52
N LEU A 203 8.16 3.08 -8.22
CA LEU A 203 8.82 2.71 -6.97
C LEU A 203 9.11 3.98 -6.17
N PHE A 204 8.47 4.10 -5.03
CA PHE A 204 8.59 5.26 -4.14
C PHE A 204 9.54 4.95 -2.99
N GLY A 205 10.52 5.81 -2.80
CA GLY A 205 11.50 5.76 -1.71
C GLY A 205 11.79 7.15 -1.16
N TYR A 206 12.79 7.26 -0.28
CA TYR A 206 13.18 8.51 0.36
C TYR A 206 14.52 9.06 -0.14
N HIS A 207 15.45 8.20 -0.57
CA HIS A 207 16.83 8.56 -0.90
C HIS A 207 17.36 7.74 -2.08
N TRP A 208 16.71 7.83 -3.23
CA TRP A 208 17.15 7.10 -4.41
C TRP A 208 18.49 7.62 -4.96
N ASP A 209 18.78 8.91 -4.81
CA ASP A 209 20.03 9.55 -5.19
C ASP A 209 21.24 8.93 -4.47
N GLU A 210 21.12 8.61 -3.19
CA GLU A 210 22.15 7.90 -2.40
C GLU A 210 22.37 6.45 -2.88
N CYS A 211 21.40 5.87 -3.58
CA CYS A 211 21.45 4.51 -4.11
C CYS A 211 21.95 4.41 -5.55
N GLY A 212 22.52 5.47 -6.13
CA GLY A 212 23.03 5.50 -7.50
C GLY A 212 21.95 5.70 -8.57
N TYR A 213 20.87 6.38 -8.22
CA TYR A 213 19.84 6.78 -9.15
C TYR A 213 20.33 7.93 -10.05
N GLU A 214 20.09 7.79 -11.35
CA GLU A 214 20.26 8.89 -12.31
C GLU A 214 18.91 9.56 -12.57
N ALA A 215 18.86 10.88 -12.44
CA ALA A 215 17.65 11.66 -12.66
C ALA A 215 17.07 11.41 -14.07
N GLY A 216 15.75 11.26 -14.15
CA GLY A 216 15.03 11.07 -15.42
C GLY A 216 14.43 9.66 -15.64
N GLN A 217 14.65 8.73 -14.74
CA GLN A 217 13.98 7.43 -14.83
C GLN A 217 12.60 7.48 -14.17
N GLU A 218 11.55 7.40 -14.96
CA GLU A 218 10.16 7.51 -14.50
C GLU A 218 9.71 6.43 -13.49
N MET A 219 10.46 5.34 -13.33
CA MET A 219 10.11 4.30 -12.38
C MET A 219 10.39 4.69 -10.92
N PHE A 220 11.42 5.50 -10.68
CA PHE A 220 11.80 5.90 -9.33
C PHE A 220 11.19 7.25 -8.97
N CYS A 221 10.44 7.25 -7.87
CA CYS A 221 9.80 8.42 -7.33
C CYS A 221 10.29 8.64 -5.89
N GLU A 222 10.58 9.88 -5.53
CA GLU A 222 11.10 10.21 -4.22
C GLU A 222 10.08 10.97 -3.38
N MET A 223 10.00 10.60 -2.10
CA MET A 223 9.21 11.33 -1.11
C MET A 223 10.09 12.45 -0.53
N ASN A 224 9.90 13.68 -1.03
CA ASN A 224 10.74 14.82 -0.69
C ASN A 224 10.16 15.61 0.49
N ASP A 225 10.66 15.33 1.69
CA ASP A 225 10.23 16.03 2.91
C ASP A 225 10.62 17.51 2.95
N ARG A 226 11.74 17.88 2.32
CA ARG A 226 12.17 19.28 2.23
C ARG A 226 11.15 20.09 1.42
N PHE A 227 10.76 19.60 0.25
CA PHE A 227 9.71 20.23 -0.55
C PHE A 227 8.39 20.31 0.23
N LEU A 228 8.01 19.23 0.92
CA LEU A 228 6.78 19.20 1.73
C LEU A 228 6.77 20.30 2.78
N VAL A 229 7.87 20.47 3.52
CA VAL A 229 7.99 21.49 4.58
C VAL A 229 7.93 22.89 3.97
N THR A 230 8.71 23.15 2.92
CA THR A 230 8.77 24.44 2.24
C THR A 230 7.42 24.83 1.65
N ALA A 231 6.77 23.91 0.92
CA ALA A 231 5.44 24.15 0.35
C ALA A 231 4.38 24.47 1.43
N ARG A 232 4.41 23.75 2.55
CA ARG A 232 3.49 24.02 3.68
C ARG A 232 3.72 25.38 4.31
N ARG A 233 4.97 25.79 4.51
CA ARG A 233 5.32 27.12 5.06
C ARG A 233 4.87 28.22 4.10
N PHE A 234 5.13 28.07 2.82
CA PHE A 234 4.66 28.99 1.80
C PHE A 234 3.14 29.15 1.81
N LEU A 235 2.39 28.04 1.78
CA LEU A 235 0.93 28.04 1.81
C LEU A 235 0.34 28.63 3.11
N LYS A 236 1.05 28.54 4.22
CA LYS A 236 0.68 29.18 5.50
C LYS A 236 1.05 30.66 5.56
N SER A 237 1.73 31.17 4.55
CA SER A 237 2.25 32.55 4.52
C SER A 237 3.25 32.84 5.65
N ASP A 238 4.06 31.88 6.03
CA ASP A 238 5.15 32.07 6.98
C ASP A 238 6.16 33.09 6.37
N GLU A 239 6.67 34.02 7.20
CA GLU A 239 7.59 35.07 6.72
C GLU A 239 8.87 34.50 6.10
N GLY A 240 9.37 35.13 5.03
CA GLY A 240 10.64 34.75 4.39
C GLY A 240 10.60 33.45 3.56
N GLN A 241 9.45 32.85 3.32
CA GLN A 241 9.36 31.56 2.65
C GLN A 241 9.18 31.65 1.11
N VAL A 242 9.07 32.84 0.56
CA VAL A 242 8.90 33.03 -0.91
C VAL A 242 10.18 32.67 -1.67
N GLU A 243 11.35 32.93 -1.07
CA GLU A 243 12.66 32.63 -1.68
C GLU A 243 13.02 31.14 -1.61
N ASP A 244 12.41 30.39 -0.66
CA ASP A 244 12.67 28.97 -0.44
C ASP A 244 11.75 28.07 -1.29
N PHE A 245 10.67 28.58 -1.86
CA PHE A 245 9.68 27.86 -2.67
C PHE A 245 9.95 28.01 -4.15
#